data_71284e5a44f191402144f144cd5c7eb8
#
_entry.id   71284e5a44f191402144f144cd5c7eb8
#
_cell.length_a   1.000
_cell.length_b   1.000
_cell.length_c   1.000
_cell.angle_alpha   90.00
_cell.angle_beta   90.00
_cell.angle_gamma   90.00
#
_symmetry.space_group_name_H-M   'P 1'
#
loop_
_entity.id
_entity.type
_entity.pdbx_description
1 polymer ?
#
loop_
_entity_poly.entity_id
_entity_poly.type
_entity_poly.pdbx_seq_one_letter_code
_entity_poly.pdbx_strand_id
1 'polypeptide(L)'
;MNQFSTNRASTIATAIRYTLPNGMVALVQRNPTAPTVSVYGEVRVGAVHEPAAQNGVAAFTGAALIRGTQRRSFQEIVAATEAVGASVNAGGGLHAPHFGGRSLSEDLALILDLLADMLRAPSFPDEEIERLRGQFLMMLREYEQDTSVRASRALRSLMFPPAHPYSRLSSGTTETISALTRDDLVRFHTRYHPAVTTIAVVGDIEPAGVIDLIERFFGDWQASGTPPHMTLPDLQPLPDQRRVHVALEGKSQTDVIWAVHGLDRGSPDYYAASVANMILGRIGIGGRLGERVREEQGLAYSCGSSLDADLGAGPWAAMAGVNPTHVERAIAAIIAEIKQFAAEGPTEQELADAHDFMTGSLAISLETNDSIAGTLLGIERYHLGLDYVERYPSIIRSIDREQVVDVARRYLATDNYVVVTAGPAVGEEHNEHSNG
;
A
#
# COMPACT_ATOMS: atom_id res chain seq x y z
N MET A 1 13.18 -32.95 -21.69
CA MET A 1 14.42 -32.24 -21.97
C MET A 1 14.09 -31.02 -22.80
N ASN A 2 13.79 -29.90 -22.18
CA ASN A 2 13.72 -28.62 -22.88
C ASN A 2 14.43 -27.60 -21.98
N GLN A 3 15.64 -27.25 -22.40
CA GLN A 3 16.45 -26.19 -21.84
C GLN A 3 15.82 -24.86 -22.27
N PHE A 4 14.98 -24.28 -21.45
CA PHE A 4 14.73 -22.85 -21.46
C PHE A 4 15.66 -22.19 -20.42
N SER A 5 16.95 -22.25 -20.69
CA SER A 5 17.93 -21.35 -20.10
C SER A 5 17.85 -20.02 -20.83
N THR A 6 16.88 -19.19 -20.53
CA THR A 6 16.94 -17.78 -20.85
C THR A 6 17.69 -17.11 -19.71
N ASN A 7 18.94 -16.80 -19.97
CA ASN A 7 19.74 -15.86 -19.22
C ASN A 7 19.09 -14.45 -19.39
N ARG A 8 17.95 -14.23 -18.74
CA ARG A 8 17.39 -12.89 -18.53
C ARG A 8 18.21 -12.30 -17.38
N ALA A 9 19.33 -11.63 -17.73
CA ALA A 9 19.94 -10.68 -16.83
C ALA A 9 18.79 -9.84 -16.25
N SER A 10 18.70 -9.73 -14.93
CA SER A 10 17.66 -8.97 -14.25
C SER A 10 17.60 -7.58 -14.88
N THR A 11 16.46 -7.24 -15.46
CA THR A 11 16.26 -5.96 -16.16
C THR A 11 16.61 -4.79 -15.21
N ILE A 12 16.42 -4.95 -13.90
CA ILE A 12 16.65 -3.90 -12.89
C ILE A 12 18.14 -3.66 -12.58
N ALA A 13 19.02 -4.65 -12.73
CA ALA A 13 20.46 -4.48 -12.47
C ALA A 13 21.13 -3.41 -13.37
N THR A 14 20.46 -3.02 -14.46
CA THR A 14 20.93 -1.97 -15.37
C THR A 14 20.26 -0.61 -15.12
N ALA A 15 19.43 -0.48 -14.07
CA ALA A 15 18.82 0.79 -13.71
C ALA A 15 19.90 1.80 -13.27
N ILE A 16 19.71 3.04 -13.67
CA ILE A 16 20.56 4.14 -13.26
C ILE A 16 19.88 4.89 -12.11
N ARG A 17 20.58 5.04 -11.00
CA ARG A 17 20.20 5.93 -9.91
C ARG A 17 20.97 7.23 -10.02
N TYR A 18 20.25 8.32 -10.19
CA TYR A 18 20.83 9.66 -10.29
C TYR A 18 20.22 10.57 -9.22
N THR A 19 21.05 11.36 -8.55
CA THR A 19 20.59 12.36 -7.58
C THR A 19 20.80 13.75 -8.16
N LEU A 20 19.72 14.49 -8.33
CA LEU A 20 19.76 15.87 -8.80
C LEU A 20 20.43 16.78 -7.75
N PRO A 21 20.97 17.95 -8.17
CA PRO A 21 21.57 18.92 -7.24
C PRO A 21 20.63 19.38 -6.11
N ASN A 22 19.30 19.38 -6.33
CA ASN A 22 18.29 19.72 -5.32
C ASN A 22 17.90 18.55 -4.39
N GLY A 23 18.55 17.39 -4.55
CA GLY A 23 18.35 16.20 -3.73
C GLY A 23 17.26 15.23 -4.22
N MET A 24 16.52 15.55 -5.28
CA MET A 24 15.58 14.62 -5.89
C MET A 24 16.30 13.40 -6.46
N VAL A 25 15.72 12.20 -6.29
CA VAL A 25 16.28 10.96 -6.83
C VAL A 25 15.53 10.55 -8.08
N ALA A 26 16.26 10.26 -9.15
CA ALA A 26 15.76 9.69 -10.38
C ALA A 26 16.29 8.25 -10.55
N LEU A 27 15.39 7.33 -10.87
CA LEU A 27 15.67 5.93 -11.19
C LEU A 27 15.26 5.70 -12.64
N VAL A 28 16.20 5.39 -13.51
CA VAL A 28 15.92 5.30 -14.95
C VAL A 28 16.29 3.91 -15.45
N GLN A 29 15.34 3.24 -16.09
CA GLN A 29 15.51 1.90 -16.61
C GLN A 29 15.06 1.82 -18.06
N ARG A 30 15.96 1.42 -18.96
CA ARG A 30 15.60 1.10 -20.33
C ARG A 30 14.91 -0.27 -20.41
N ASN A 31 13.73 -0.31 -21.03
CA ASN A 31 12.98 -1.51 -21.36
C ASN A 31 12.37 -1.37 -22.77
N PRO A 32 13.07 -1.80 -23.84
CA PRO A 32 12.66 -1.57 -25.23
C PRO A 32 11.64 -2.60 -25.75
N THR A 33 10.86 -3.25 -24.87
CA THR A 33 9.90 -4.28 -25.28
C THR A 33 8.66 -3.71 -25.97
N ALA A 34 8.33 -2.46 -25.74
CA ALA A 34 7.24 -1.73 -26.36
C ALA A 34 7.60 -0.22 -26.41
N PRO A 35 7.10 0.52 -27.42
CA PRO A 35 7.41 1.97 -27.56
C PRO A 35 6.64 2.81 -26.55
N THR A 36 6.62 2.39 -25.28
CA THR A 36 5.89 3.04 -24.19
C THR A 36 6.83 3.36 -23.04
N VAL A 37 6.45 4.35 -22.25
CA VAL A 37 7.14 4.73 -21.03
C VAL A 37 6.16 4.85 -19.89
N SER A 38 6.56 4.36 -18.72
CA SER A 38 5.88 4.54 -17.45
C SER A 38 6.71 5.43 -16.53
N VAL A 39 6.08 6.42 -15.94
CA VAL A 39 6.66 7.31 -14.94
C VAL A 39 5.92 7.10 -13.64
N TYR A 40 6.63 6.73 -12.60
CA TYR A 40 6.10 6.59 -11.24
C TYR A 40 6.93 7.42 -10.29
N GLY A 41 6.32 8.03 -9.31
CA GLY A 41 7.06 8.80 -8.31
C GLY A 41 6.31 8.89 -7.00
N GLU A 42 7.06 9.29 -5.99
CA GLU A 42 6.54 9.52 -4.65
C GLU A 42 7.23 10.72 -4.00
N VAL A 43 6.47 11.39 -3.15
CA VAL A 43 6.99 12.42 -2.24
C VAL A 43 6.80 11.91 -0.82
N ARG A 44 7.86 11.73 -0.03
CA ARG A 44 7.76 11.15 1.33
C ARG A 44 7.15 12.13 2.34
N VAL A 45 5.89 12.53 2.07
CA VAL A 45 5.06 13.45 2.87
C VAL A 45 3.62 12.97 2.84
N GLY A 46 3.29 11.93 3.58
CA GLY A 46 1.96 11.33 3.60
C GLY A 46 1.13 11.71 4.84
N ALA A 47 0.08 10.94 5.07
CA ALA A 47 -0.83 11.11 6.20
C ALA A 47 -0.13 11.01 7.58
N VAL A 48 1.04 10.38 7.65
CA VAL A 48 1.88 10.37 8.86
C VAL A 48 2.37 11.77 9.28
N HIS A 49 2.33 12.75 8.38
CA HIS A 49 2.76 14.12 8.62
C HIS A 49 1.58 15.08 8.88
N GLU A 50 0.34 14.60 8.84
CA GLU A 50 -0.83 15.46 9.03
C GLU A 50 -1.22 15.60 10.50
N PRO A 51 -1.72 16.77 10.93
CA PRO A 51 -2.35 16.92 12.24
C PRO A 51 -3.60 16.04 12.33
N ALA A 52 -3.86 15.46 13.50
CA ALA A 52 -5.05 14.63 13.71
C ALA A 52 -6.37 15.35 13.37
N ALA A 53 -6.45 16.65 13.68
CA ALA A 53 -7.62 17.47 13.37
C ALA A 53 -7.83 17.72 11.86
N GLN A 54 -6.80 17.49 11.04
CA GLN A 54 -6.84 17.62 9.57
C GLN A 54 -6.67 16.26 8.89
N ASN A 55 -7.09 15.18 9.54
CA ASN A 55 -7.00 13.85 8.99
C ASN A 55 -7.63 13.78 7.59
N GLY A 56 -6.85 13.27 6.62
CA GLY A 56 -7.21 13.22 5.21
C GLY A 56 -6.66 14.37 4.36
N VAL A 57 -6.01 15.39 4.98
CA VAL A 57 -5.43 16.50 4.19
C VAL A 57 -4.36 16.03 3.21
N ALA A 58 -3.56 15.02 3.58
CA ALA A 58 -2.55 14.45 2.69
C ALA A 58 -3.20 13.78 1.47
N ALA A 59 -4.22 12.96 1.69
CA ALA A 59 -4.95 12.29 0.61
C ALA A 59 -5.65 13.30 -0.30
N PHE A 60 -6.32 14.29 0.30
CA PHE A 60 -7.05 15.31 -0.44
C PHE A 60 -6.12 16.22 -1.23
N THR A 61 -4.99 16.66 -0.64
CA THR A 61 -3.96 17.45 -1.35
C THR A 61 -3.38 16.65 -2.53
N GLY A 62 -2.99 15.39 -2.32
CA GLY A 62 -2.46 14.53 -3.37
C GLY A 62 -3.42 14.38 -4.55
N ALA A 63 -4.71 14.15 -4.28
CA ALA A 63 -5.74 14.05 -5.31
C ALA A 63 -6.05 15.42 -6.00
N ALA A 64 -5.80 16.53 -5.31
CA ALA A 64 -6.03 17.85 -5.84
C ALA A 64 -4.92 18.34 -6.79
N LEU A 65 -3.72 17.71 -6.80
CA LEU A 65 -2.60 18.13 -7.66
C LEU A 65 -2.96 18.15 -9.15
N ILE A 66 -3.75 17.19 -9.60
CA ILE A 66 -4.19 17.09 -11.01
C ILE A 66 -5.29 18.10 -11.38
N ARG A 67 -5.90 18.77 -10.39
CA ARG A 67 -7.09 19.61 -10.59
C ARG A 67 -6.79 21.01 -11.13
N GLY A 68 -5.53 21.31 -11.39
CA GLY A 68 -5.07 22.54 -12.01
C GLY A 68 -3.75 23.03 -11.43
N THR A 69 -3.00 23.71 -12.25
CA THR A 69 -1.70 24.30 -11.94
C THR A 69 -1.72 25.79 -12.20
N GLN A 70 -0.60 26.48 -11.90
CA GLN A 70 -0.47 27.90 -12.25
C GLN A 70 -0.43 28.15 -13.78
N ARG A 71 -0.10 27.12 -14.57
CA ARG A 71 0.02 27.23 -16.03
C ARG A 71 -1.15 26.60 -16.79
N ARG A 72 -1.87 25.68 -16.17
CA ARG A 72 -2.90 24.86 -16.84
C ARG A 72 -4.10 24.63 -15.93
N SER A 73 -5.29 24.78 -16.49
CA SER A 73 -6.53 24.31 -15.89
C SER A 73 -6.59 22.76 -15.90
N PHE A 74 -7.52 22.19 -15.15
CA PHE A 74 -7.79 20.75 -15.18
C PHE A 74 -8.15 20.28 -16.61
N GLN A 75 -9.00 21.03 -17.32
CA GLN A 75 -9.42 20.71 -18.68
C GLN A 75 -8.23 20.72 -19.67
N GLU A 76 -7.28 21.64 -19.51
CA GLU A 76 -6.09 21.70 -20.36
C GLU A 76 -5.13 20.54 -20.07
N ILE A 77 -5.02 20.08 -18.81
CA ILE A 77 -4.24 18.88 -18.44
C ILE A 77 -4.88 17.65 -19.11
N VAL A 78 -6.20 17.49 -18.99
CA VAL A 78 -6.94 16.37 -19.59
C VAL A 78 -6.79 16.39 -21.11
N ALA A 79 -7.04 17.55 -21.75
CA ALA A 79 -6.92 17.67 -23.20
C ALA A 79 -5.50 17.37 -23.72
N ALA A 80 -4.45 17.79 -22.99
CA ALA A 80 -3.07 17.52 -23.37
C ALA A 80 -2.73 16.02 -23.32
N THR A 81 -3.24 15.31 -22.31
CA THR A 81 -3.03 13.85 -22.18
C THR A 81 -3.85 13.07 -23.20
N GLU A 82 -5.13 13.42 -23.38
CA GLU A 82 -6.02 12.75 -24.34
C GLU A 82 -5.54 12.89 -25.78
N ALA A 83 -4.96 14.05 -26.13
CA ALA A 83 -4.47 14.32 -27.49
C ALA A 83 -3.40 13.31 -27.95
N VAL A 84 -2.66 12.71 -27.04
CA VAL A 84 -1.57 11.74 -27.31
C VAL A 84 -1.85 10.35 -26.72
N GLY A 85 -3.07 10.10 -26.24
CA GLY A 85 -3.42 8.81 -25.61
C GLY A 85 -2.64 8.51 -24.32
N ALA A 86 -2.15 9.55 -23.65
CA ALA A 86 -1.40 9.44 -22.41
C ALA A 86 -2.29 9.56 -21.18
N SER A 87 -1.72 9.31 -20.01
CA SER A 87 -2.37 9.53 -18.73
C SER A 87 -1.42 10.11 -17.71
N VAL A 88 -1.94 10.94 -16.79
CA VAL A 88 -1.26 11.37 -15.57
C VAL A 88 -2.18 11.14 -14.38
N ASN A 89 -1.61 10.85 -13.25
CA ASN A 89 -2.32 10.64 -12.00
C ASN A 89 -1.52 11.17 -10.81
N ALA A 90 -2.24 11.48 -9.74
CA ALA A 90 -1.65 11.76 -8.44
C ALA A 90 -2.66 11.38 -7.34
N GLY A 91 -2.15 11.01 -6.17
CA GLY A 91 -2.99 10.61 -5.04
C GLY A 91 -2.22 10.64 -3.74
N GLY A 92 -2.94 10.68 -2.63
CA GLY A 92 -2.35 10.63 -1.32
C GLY A 92 -1.95 9.21 -0.92
N GLY A 93 -1.17 9.12 0.14
CA GLY A 93 -0.75 7.86 0.74
C GLY A 93 -0.45 8.02 2.23
N LEU A 94 -0.29 6.92 2.92
CA LEU A 94 0.02 6.93 4.35
C LEU A 94 1.40 7.56 4.59
N HIS A 95 2.43 7.08 3.91
CA HIS A 95 3.81 7.55 4.01
C HIS A 95 4.19 8.52 2.91
N ALA A 96 3.66 8.31 1.71
CA ALA A 96 3.97 9.11 0.54
C ALA A 96 2.78 9.22 -0.41
N PRO A 97 2.40 10.42 -0.85
CA PRO A 97 1.60 10.57 -2.05
C PRO A 97 2.37 10.03 -3.24
N HIS A 98 1.64 9.44 -4.15
CA HIS A 98 2.15 8.96 -5.42
C HIS A 98 1.76 9.91 -6.55
N PHE A 99 2.58 9.92 -7.57
CA PHE A 99 2.28 10.57 -8.84
C PHE A 99 2.84 9.73 -9.97
N GLY A 100 2.31 9.90 -11.17
CA GLY A 100 2.81 9.15 -12.32
C GLY A 100 2.07 9.44 -13.59
N GLY A 101 2.50 8.76 -14.65
CA GLY A 101 1.89 8.85 -15.96
C GLY A 101 2.41 7.77 -16.89
N ARG A 102 1.69 7.58 -18.00
CA ARG A 102 2.05 6.65 -19.06
C ARG A 102 1.83 7.33 -20.42
N SER A 103 2.74 7.06 -21.35
CA SER A 103 2.63 7.55 -22.71
C SER A 103 3.41 6.67 -23.70
N LEU A 104 3.38 7.03 -24.96
CA LEU A 104 4.41 6.63 -25.90
C LEU A 104 5.75 7.29 -25.49
N SER A 105 6.85 6.68 -25.89
CA SER A 105 8.20 7.16 -25.54
C SER A 105 8.48 8.57 -26.08
N GLU A 106 7.92 8.91 -27.24
CA GLU A 106 8.04 10.24 -27.87
C GLU A 106 7.35 11.36 -27.05
N ASP A 107 6.34 11.00 -26.24
CA ASP A 107 5.56 11.96 -25.43
C ASP A 107 6.05 12.07 -23.97
N LEU A 108 7.18 11.42 -23.61
CA LEU A 108 7.72 11.47 -22.26
C LEU A 108 7.95 12.90 -21.76
N ALA A 109 8.42 13.79 -22.63
CA ALA A 109 8.65 15.19 -22.25
C ALA A 109 7.37 15.91 -21.82
N LEU A 110 6.23 15.63 -22.46
CA LEU A 110 4.92 16.14 -22.05
C LEU A 110 4.54 15.63 -20.65
N ILE A 111 4.70 14.33 -20.40
CA ILE A 111 4.37 13.73 -19.11
C ILE A 111 5.21 14.35 -18.00
N LEU A 112 6.52 14.49 -18.19
CA LEU A 112 7.41 15.09 -17.20
C LEU A 112 7.09 16.57 -16.95
N ASP A 113 6.72 17.35 -17.99
CA ASP A 113 6.29 18.74 -17.84
C ASP A 113 4.99 18.86 -17.04
N LEU A 114 4.00 18.00 -17.32
CA LEU A 114 2.73 17.99 -16.57
C LEU A 114 2.95 17.60 -15.12
N LEU A 115 3.72 16.55 -14.85
CA LEU A 115 4.01 16.09 -13.49
C LEU A 115 4.81 17.14 -12.69
N ALA A 116 5.79 17.79 -13.32
CA ALA A 116 6.53 18.88 -12.69
C ALA A 116 5.62 20.06 -12.32
N ASP A 117 4.73 20.43 -13.23
CA ASP A 117 3.76 21.51 -13.02
C ASP A 117 2.81 21.20 -11.85
N MET A 118 2.27 19.96 -11.83
CA MET A 118 1.37 19.47 -10.78
C MET A 118 2.05 19.43 -9.40
N LEU A 119 3.32 18.99 -9.34
CA LEU A 119 4.04 18.83 -8.08
C LEU A 119 4.58 20.14 -7.52
N ARG A 120 4.99 21.07 -8.41
CA ARG A 120 5.70 22.30 -8.03
C ARG A 120 4.80 23.49 -7.85
N ALA A 121 3.74 23.58 -8.64
CA ALA A 121 2.90 24.77 -8.74
C ALA A 121 1.40 24.46 -8.93
N PRO A 122 0.80 23.61 -8.07
CA PRO A 122 -0.65 23.41 -8.10
C PRO A 122 -1.37 24.71 -7.74
N SER A 123 -2.49 25.00 -8.42
CA SER A 123 -3.28 26.21 -8.19
C SER A 123 -4.40 26.02 -7.17
N PHE A 124 -4.83 24.78 -6.98
CA PHE A 124 -5.94 24.43 -6.10
C PHE A 124 -7.20 25.28 -6.34
N PRO A 125 -7.80 25.23 -7.55
CA PRO A 125 -8.96 26.06 -7.88
C PRO A 125 -10.17 25.70 -6.99
N ASP A 126 -10.84 26.68 -6.42
CA ASP A 126 -11.93 26.46 -5.46
C ASP A 126 -13.04 25.57 -6.03
N GLU A 127 -13.44 25.75 -7.29
CA GLU A 127 -14.46 24.94 -7.95
C GLU A 127 -14.04 23.46 -8.04
N GLU A 128 -12.79 23.18 -8.40
CA GLU A 128 -12.27 21.82 -8.51
C GLU A 128 -12.09 21.18 -7.13
N ILE A 129 -11.70 21.97 -6.11
CA ILE A 129 -11.64 21.51 -4.72
C ILE A 129 -13.02 21.07 -4.24
N GLU A 130 -14.07 21.86 -4.50
CA GLU A 130 -15.42 21.51 -4.08
C GLU A 130 -15.98 20.30 -4.84
N ARG A 131 -15.66 20.14 -6.13
CA ARG A 131 -15.98 18.90 -6.86
C ARG A 131 -15.28 17.68 -6.27
N LEU A 132 -13.99 17.81 -5.98
CA LEU A 132 -13.20 16.75 -5.36
C LEU A 132 -13.72 16.41 -3.95
N ARG A 133 -14.09 17.44 -3.16
CA ARG A 133 -14.74 17.26 -1.85
C ARG A 133 -16.01 16.43 -1.98
N GLY A 134 -16.87 16.74 -2.95
CA GLY A 134 -18.07 15.95 -3.22
C GLY A 134 -17.76 14.47 -3.49
N GLN A 135 -16.71 14.18 -4.26
CA GLN A 135 -16.23 12.81 -4.54
C GLN A 135 -15.74 12.11 -3.27
N PHE A 136 -14.93 12.78 -2.45
CA PHE A 136 -14.43 12.22 -1.18
C PHE A 136 -15.57 11.94 -0.20
N LEU A 137 -16.52 12.87 -0.06
CA LEU A 137 -17.66 12.67 0.83
C LEU A 137 -18.57 11.52 0.37
N MET A 138 -18.73 11.30 -0.93
CA MET A 138 -19.44 10.15 -1.47
C MET A 138 -18.71 8.85 -1.16
N MET A 139 -17.40 8.77 -1.45
CA MET A 139 -16.56 7.62 -1.11
C MET A 139 -16.60 7.30 0.41
N LEU A 140 -16.53 8.33 1.27
CA LEU A 140 -16.58 8.14 2.73
C LEU A 140 -17.97 7.61 3.18
N ARG A 141 -19.06 8.01 2.52
CA ARG A 141 -20.39 7.43 2.79
C ARG A 141 -20.48 5.96 2.39
N GLU A 142 -19.86 5.58 1.28
CA GLU A 142 -19.76 4.18 0.88
C GLU A 142 -18.95 3.39 1.91
N TYR A 143 -17.83 3.95 2.40
CA TYR A 143 -17.02 3.34 3.46
C TYR A 143 -17.76 3.13 4.77
N GLU A 144 -18.73 4.00 5.12
CA GLU A 144 -19.56 3.79 6.30
C GLU A 144 -20.48 2.56 6.17
N GLN A 145 -20.75 2.10 4.95
CA GLN A 145 -21.53 0.92 4.65
C GLN A 145 -20.69 -0.32 4.33
N ASP A 146 -19.36 -0.20 4.27
CA ASP A 146 -18.45 -1.30 3.97
C ASP A 146 -17.96 -1.97 5.25
N THR A 147 -18.28 -3.25 5.44
CA THR A 147 -17.94 -4.03 6.64
C THR A 147 -16.43 -4.15 6.82
N SER A 148 -15.67 -4.34 5.72
CA SER A 148 -14.21 -4.49 5.77
C SER A 148 -13.53 -3.18 6.17
N VAL A 149 -13.96 -2.04 5.59
CA VAL A 149 -13.43 -0.71 5.94
C VAL A 149 -13.76 -0.36 7.39
N ARG A 150 -14.99 -0.65 7.85
CA ARG A 150 -15.42 -0.40 9.23
C ARG A 150 -14.65 -1.25 10.22
N ALA A 151 -14.42 -2.53 9.89
CA ALA A 151 -13.58 -3.41 10.70
C ALA A 151 -12.12 -2.92 10.76
N SER A 152 -11.54 -2.53 9.62
CA SER A 152 -10.17 -2.01 9.56
C SER A 152 -10.00 -0.71 10.35
N ARG A 153 -10.98 0.21 10.28
CA ARG A 153 -10.97 1.44 11.07
C ARG A 153 -11.00 1.16 12.58
N ALA A 154 -11.90 0.26 13.02
CA ALA A 154 -12.00 -0.15 14.42
C ALA A 154 -10.72 -0.85 14.89
N LEU A 155 -10.14 -1.73 14.05
CA LEU A 155 -8.87 -2.39 14.35
C LEU A 155 -7.76 -1.36 14.62
N ARG A 156 -7.57 -0.41 13.72
CA ARG A 156 -6.53 0.62 13.85
C ARG A 156 -6.68 1.44 15.12
N SER A 157 -7.92 1.82 15.47
CA SER A 157 -8.19 2.59 16.71
C SER A 157 -7.95 1.79 17.99
N LEU A 158 -8.01 0.46 17.94
CA LEU A 158 -7.73 -0.42 19.09
C LEU A 158 -6.24 -0.77 19.23
N MET A 159 -5.55 -0.89 18.09
CA MET A 159 -4.14 -1.27 18.06
C MET A 159 -3.20 -0.10 18.32
N PHE A 160 -3.53 1.09 17.84
CA PHE A 160 -2.64 2.24 17.90
C PHE A 160 -3.18 3.32 18.84
N PRO A 161 -2.32 3.95 19.66
CA PRO A 161 -2.72 5.10 20.47
C PRO A 161 -3.30 6.22 19.58
N PRO A 162 -4.25 7.05 20.07
CA PRO A 162 -4.88 8.11 19.26
C PRO A 162 -3.89 9.11 18.65
N ALA A 163 -2.73 9.33 19.30
CA ALA A 163 -1.67 10.18 18.78
C ALA A 163 -0.86 9.53 17.63
N HIS A 164 -0.91 8.20 17.50
CA HIS A 164 -0.19 7.49 16.45
C HIS A 164 -0.90 7.66 15.10
N PRO A 165 -0.19 8.04 14.02
CA PRO A 165 -0.83 8.26 12.71
C PRO A 165 -1.56 7.02 12.17
N TYR A 166 -1.10 5.82 12.52
CA TYR A 166 -1.74 4.56 12.08
C TYR A 166 -3.07 4.26 12.77
N SER A 167 -3.45 5.02 13.82
CA SER A 167 -4.76 4.89 14.45
C SER A 167 -5.93 5.32 13.55
N ARG A 168 -5.65 6.00 12.44
CA ARG A 168 -6.64 6.59 11.53
C ARG A 168 -6.46 6.05 10.11
N LEU A 169 -7.53 6.07 9.33
CA LEU A 169 -7.44 5.87 7.88
C LEU A 169 -6.93 7.17 7.23
N SER A 170 -6.06 7.05 6.24
CA SER A 170 -5.50 8.20 5.50
C SER A 170 -6.53 8.95 4.66
N SER A 171 -7.70 8.35 4.39
CA SER A 171 -8.81 8.98 3.67
C SER A 171 -9.55 10.08 4.46
N GLY A 172 -9.27 10.22 5.75
CA GLY A 172 -9.98 11.15 6.63
C GLY A 172 -11.35 10.66 7.07
N THR A 173 -12.16 11.58 7.56
CA THR A 173 -13.57 11.37 7.94
C THR A 173 -14.47 12.40 7.25
N THR A 174 -15.78 12.19 7.27
CA THR A 174 -16.75 13.16 6.72
C THR A 174 -16.56 14.54 7.36
N GLU A 175 -16.33 14.58 8.67
CA GLU A 175 -16.14 15.83 9.43
C GLU A 175 -14.85 16.54 9.02
N THR A 176 -13.73 15.81 8.99
CA THR A 176 -12.44 16.41 8.65
C THR A 176 -12.40 16.87 7.19
N ILE A 177 -12.84 16.05 6.23
CA ILE A 177 -12.87 16.41 4.81
C ILE A 177 -13.81 17.60 4.54
N SER A 178 -14.96 17.66 5.23
CA SER A 178 -15.88 18.81 5.11
C SER A 178 -15.28 20.11 5.63
N ALA A 179 -14.42 20.04 6.66
CA ALA A 179 -13.81 21.19 7.30
C ALA A 179 -12.53 21.69 6.60
N LEU A 180 -11.86 20.87 5.76
CA LEU A 180 -10.64 21.27 5.06
C LEU A 180 -10.91 22.47 4.15
N THR A 181 -10.02 23.43 4.20
CA THR A 181 -10.04 24.62 3.34
C THR A 181 -8.97 24.53 2.26
N ARG A 182 -9.08 25.35 1.21
CA ARG A 182 -8.01 25.54 0.22
C ARG A 182 -6.67 25.87 0.89
N ASP A 183 -6.67 26.73 1.90
CA ASP A 183 -5.45 27.14 2.60
C ASP A 183 -4.81 25.99 3.38
N ASP A 184 -5.58 24.98 3.82
CA ASP A 184 -5.04 23.78 4.44
C ASP A 184 -4.27 22.93 3.42
N LEU A 185 -4.78 22.81 2.18
CA LEU A 185 -4.10 22.11 1.10
C LEU A 185 -2.81 22.84 0.72
N VAL A 186 -2.86 24.18 0.56
CA VAL A 186 -1.69 24.99 0.27
C VAL A 186 -0.62 24.82 1.35
N ARG A 187 -1.01 24.91 2.64
CA ARG A 187 -0.09 24.69 3.76
C ARG A 187 0.48 23.27 3.77
N PHE A 188 -0.32 22.26 3.50
CA PHE A 188 0.18 20.89 3.46
C PHE A 188 1.16 20.71 2.30
N HIS A 189 0.85 21.26 1.14
CA HIS A 189 1.70 21.20 -0.05
C HIS A 189 3.07 21.86 0.15
N THR A 190 3.22 22.86 1.04
CA THR A 190 4.55 23.44 1.33
C THR A 190 5.57 22.43 1.88
N ARG A 191 5.11 21.24 2.31
CA ARG A 191 5.99 20.15 2.74
C ARG A 191 6.57 19.36 1.58
N TYR A 192 6.03 19.52 0.35
CA TYR A 192 6.56 18.83 -0.83
C TYR A 192 7.93 19.40 -1.16
N HIS A 193 8.93 18.53 -1.10
CA HIS A 193 10.32 18.94 -1.19
C HIS A 193 11.09 18.00 -2.13
N PRO A 194 11.95 18.51 -3.03
CA PRO A 194 12.70 17.66 -3.95
C PRO A 194 13.57 16.62 -3.23
N ALA A 195 14.21 16.95 -2.12
CA ALA A 195 15.07 16.03 -1.37
C ALA A 195 14.32 14.82 -0.74
N VAL A 196 12.99 14.81 -0.73
CA VAL A 196 12.17 13.66 -0.30
C VAL A 196 11.32 13.12 -1.46
N THR A 197 11.67 13.48 -2.69
CA THR A 197 10.97 13.05 -3.91
C THR A 197 11.82 12.05 -4.67
N THR A 198 11.22 10.95 -5.06
CA THR A 198 11.81 9.95 -5.95
C THR A 198 10.93 9.78 -7.18
N ILE A 199 11.55 9.70 -8.36
CA ILE A 199 10.89 9.40 -9.62
C ILE A 199 11.56 8.20 -10.30
N ALA A 200 10.76 7.27 -10.80
CA ALA A 200 11.21 6.13 -11.61
C ALA A 200 10.64 6.27 -13.02
N VAL A 201 11.49 6.14 -14.03
CA VAL A 201 11.11 6.21 -15.44
C VAL A 201 11.59 4.92 -16.13
N VAL A 202 10.64 4.17 -16.68
CA VAL A 202 10.90 2.86 -17.29
C VAL A 202 10.23 2.78 -18.65
N GLY A 203 10.96 2.37 -19.67
CA GLY A 203 10.40 2.22 -21.02
C GLY A 203 11.44 2.14 -22.12
N ASP A 204 10.99 2.28 -23.38
CA ASP A 204 11.88 2.37 -24.54
C ASP A 204 12.44 3.81 -24.65
N ILE A 205 13.48 4.04 -23.89
CA ILE A 205 14.10 5.34 -23.65
C ILE A 205 15.61 5.25 -23.67
N GLU A 206 16.28 6.38 -23.95
CA GLU A 206 17.72 6.52 -23.72
C GLU A 206 17.95 7.18 -22.34
N PRO A 207 18.58 6.49 -21.39
CA PRO A 207 18.65 6.97 -20.00
C PRO A 207 19.27 8.36 -19.84
N ALA A 208 20.31 8.69 -20.58
CA ALA A 208 20.95 10.00 -20.51
C ALA A 208 19.97 11.12 -20.89
N GLY A 209 19.23 10.93 -21.99
CA GLY A 209 18.23 11.92 -22.43
C GLY A 209 17.06 12.07 -21.43
N VAL A 210 16.72 10.99 -20.71
CA VAL A 210 15.70 11.06 -19.64
C VAL A 210 16.22 11.84 -18.43
N ILE A 211 17.47 11.66 -18.05
CA ILE A 211 18.09 12.42 -16.95
C ILE A 211 18.10 13.91 -17.32
N ASP A 212 18.48 14.28 -18.56
CA ASP A 212 18.46 15.66 -19.04
C ASP A 212 17.05 16.26 -18.97
N LEU A 213 16.02 15.49 -19.36
CA LEU A 213 14.62 15.93 -19.23
C LEU A 213 14.20 16.12 -17.77
N ILE A 214 14.56 15.20 -16.87
CA ILE A 214 14.26 15.33 -15.44
C ILE A 214 14.98 16.56 -14.85
N GLU A 215 16.25 16.79 -15.19
CA GLU A 215 16.96 18.00 -14.77
C GLU A 215 16.28 19.27 -15.30
N ARG A 216 15.85 19.26 -16.54
CA ARG A 216 15.15 20.41 -17.17
C ARG A 216 13.86 20.78 -16.45
N PHE A 217 13.05 19.78 -16.03
CA PHE A 217 11.72 20.04 -15.48
C PHE A 217 11.71 20.12 -13.95
N PHE A 218 12.69 19.47 -13.27
CA PHE A 218 12.73 19.38 -11.81
C PHE A 218 14.00 19.98 -11.20
N GLY A 219 15.07 20.21 -11.97
CA GLY A 219 16.37 20.60 -11.42
C GLY A 219 16.37 21.96 -10.71
N ASP A 220 15.56 22.91 -11.17
CA ASP A 220 15.37 24.20 -10.53
C ASP A 220 14.26 24.23 -9.46
N TRP A 221 13.67 23.06 -9.14
CA TRP A 221 12.68 22.98 -8.08
C TRP A 221 13.31 23.27 -6.73
N GLN A 222 12.91 24.39 -6.14
CA GLN A 222 13.29 24.80 -4.81
C GLN A 222 12.09 24.70 -3.88
N ALA A 223 12.30 24.18 -2.68
CA ALA A 223 11.32 24.18 -1.63
C ALA A 223 11.86 24.99 -0.44
N SER A 224 10.97 25.64 0.27
CA SER A 224 11.33 26.41 1.45
C SER A 224 11.43 25.50 2.68
N GLY A 225 12.47 25.67 3.50
CA GLY A 225 12.61 24.98 4.77
C GLY A 225 13.40 23.66 4.71
N THR A 226 13.35 22.92 5.81
CA THR A 226 14.00 21.62 5.94
C THR A 226 13.08 20.53 5.38
N PRO A 227 13.62 19.54 4.65
CA PRO A 227 12.84 18.39 4.22
C PRO A 227 12.11 17.76 5.40
N PRO A 228 10.83 17.41 5.25
CA PRO A 228 10.07 16.80 6.34
C PRO A 228 10.70 15.47 6.75
N HIS A 229 10.79 15.25 8.05
CA HIS A 229 11.25 14.00 8.62
C HIS A 229 10.08 13.30 9.30
N MET A 230 9.90 12.02 9.00
CA MET A 230 8.89 11.18 9.64
C MET A 230 9.41 10.70 10.99
N THR A 231 8.61 10.90 12.03
CA THR A 231 8.83 10.29 13.34
C THR A 231 7.54 9.59 13.75
N LEU A 232 7.61 8.28 13.94
CA LEU A 232 6.49 7.51 14.47
C LEU A 232 6.67 7.35 15.98
N PRO A 233 5.59 7.47 16.76
CA PRO A 233 5.62 7.14 18.18
C PRO A 233 5.96 5.66 18.39
N ASP A 234 6.68 5.34 19.46
CA ASP A 234 6.96 3.96 19.83
C ASP A 234 5.67 3.20 20.13
N LEU A 235 5.56 2.00 19.56
CA LEU A 235 4.45 1.11 19.85
C LEU A 235 4.73 0.32 21.12
N GLN A 236 3.78 0.41 22.07
CA GLN A 236 3.79 -0.48 23.23
C GLN A 236 3.07 -1.79 22.87
N PRO A 237 3.50 -2.94 23.42
CA PRO A 237 2.76 -4.18 23.24
C PRO A 237 1.29 -4.03 23.64
N LEU A 238 0.41 -4.77 22.96
CA LEU A 238 -1.00 -4.80 23.34
C LEU A 238 -1.11 -5.28 24.80
N PRO A 239 -1.80 -4.55 25.69
CA PRO A 239 -1.82 -4.86 27.11
C PRO A 239 -2.69 -6.10 27.42
N ASP A 240 -3.68 -6.38 26.57
CA ASP A 240 -4.71 -7.38 26.77
C ASP A 240 -5.33 -7.83 25.44
N GLN A 241 -6.16 -8.86 25.52
CA GLN A 241 -7.05 -9.24 24.44
C GLN A 241 -8.21 -8.23 24.33
N ARG A 242 -8.43 -7.69 23.14
CA ARG A 242 -9.52 -6.76 22.86
C ARG A 242 -10.44 -7.31 21.80
N ARG A 243 -11.74 -7.12 22.01
CA ARG A 243 -12.76 -7.53 21.05
C ARG A 243 -13.83 -6.47 20.90
N VAL A 244 -14.16 -6.14 19.66
CA VAL A 244 -15.23 -5.18 19.31
C VAL A 244 -16.05 -5.71 18.14
N HIS A 245 -17.36 -5.50 18.23
CA HIS A 245 -18.29 -5.70 17.11
C HIS A 245 -18.80 -4.35 16.61
N VAL A 246 -18.70 -4.12 15.32
CA VAL A 246 -19.23 -2.94 14.62
C VAL A 246 -20.52 -3.36 13.93
N ALA A 247 -21.66 -2.96 14.49
CA ALA A 247 -22.96 -3.28 13.90
C ALA A 247 -23.21 -2.48 12.62
N LEU A 248 -23.58 -3.17 11.54
CA LEU A 248 -24.03 -2.61 10.27
C LEU A 248 -25.31 -3.34 9.84
N GLU A 249 -26.40 -2.60 9.79
CA GLU A 249 -27.69 -3.16 9.39
C GLU A 249 -27.73 -3.57 7.91
N GLY A 250 -28.55 -4.56 7.60
CA GLY A 250 -28.80 -4.99 6.22
C GLY A 250 -27.66 -5.72 5.54
N LYS A 251 -26.64 -6.19 6.29
CA LYS A 251 -25.54 -6.98 5.76
C LYS A 251 -25.83 -8.48 5.88
N SER A 252 -25.46 -9.23 4.84
CA SER A 252 -25.55 -10.69 4.80
C SER A 252 -24.27 -11.40 5.23
N GLN A 253 -23.16 -10.63 5.38
CA GLN A 253 -21.85 -11.11 5.75
C GLN A 253 -21.33 -10.33 6.96
N THR A 254 -20.51 -11.00 7.76
CA THR A 254 -19.68 -10.38 8.80
C THR A 254 -18.22 -10.52 8.42
N ASP A 255 -17.49 -9.41 8.38
CA ASP A 255 -16.04 -9.43 8.29
C ASP A 255 -15.43 -9.59 9.67
N VAL A 256 -14.49 -10.50 9.78
CA VAL A 256 -13.73 -10.83 10.98
C VAL A 256 -12.27 -10.48 10.74
N ILE A 257 -11.65 -9.74 11.64
CA ILE A 257 -10.21 -9.48 11.66
C ILE A 257 -9.68 -9.88 13.03
N TRP A 258 -8.70 -10.80 13.05
CA TRP A 258 -7.81 -11.06 14.17
C TRP A 258 -6.48 -10.39 13.86
N ALA A 259 -5.85 -9.68 14.81
CA ALA A 259 -4.58 -9.01 14.54
C ALA A 259 -3.71 -8.84 15.77
N VAL A 260 -2.40 -8.81 15.53
CA VAL A 260 -1.33 -8.43 16.46
C VAL A 260 -0.51 -7.29 15.86
N HIS A 261 0.33 -6.62 16.65
CA HIS A 261 1.37 -5.76 16.08
C HIS A 261 2.34 -6.62 15.26
N GLY A 262 2.54 -6.25 14.02
CA GLY A 262 3.56 -6.82 13.15
C GLY A 262 4.92 -6.14 13.36
N LEU A 263 5.63 -5.95 12.28
CA LEU A 263 6.98 -5.38 12.25
C LEU A 263 7.12 -4.37 11.09
N ASP A 264 8.14 -3.56 11.13
CA ASP A 264 8.48 -2.69 10.01
C ASP A 264 9.31 -3.41 8.94
N ARG A 265 9.41 -2.81 7.76
CA ARG A 265 10.13 -3.37 6.61
C ARG A 265 11.65 -3.47 6.83
N GLY A 266 12.21 -2.67 7.73
CA GLY A 266 13.63 -2.67 8.09
C GLY A 266 14.00 -3.74 9.13
N SER A 267 13.02 -4.41 9.73
CA SER A 267 13.24 -5.45 10.72
C SER A 267 14.05 -6.63 10.15
N PRO A 268 15.02 -7.16 10.87
CA PRO A 268 15.74 -8.38 10.48
C PRO A 268 14.81 -9.60 10.32
N ASP A 269 13.68 -9.60 11.00
CA ASP A 269 12.67 -10.67 10.95
C ASP A 269 11.76 -10.57 9.70
N TYR A 270 11.86 -9.50 8.91
CA TYR A 270 10.90 -9.21 7.83
C TYR A 270 10.75 -10.35 6.82
N TYR A 271 11.84 -10.94 6.35
CA TYR A 271 11.76 -11.98 5.33
C TYR A 271 11.18 -13.29 5.90
N ALA A 272 11.58 -13.67 7.09
CA ALA A 272 11.00 -14.84 7.78
C ALA A 272 9.50 -14.64 8.06
N ALA A 273 9.11 -13.45 8.51
CA ALA A 273 7.70 -13.10 8.72
C ALA A 273 6.91 -13.06 7.40
N SER A 274 7.54 -12.61 6.30
CA SER A 274 6.92 -12.63 4.97
C SER A 274 6.67 -14.05 4.46
N VAL A 275 7.64 -14.97 4.66
CA VAL A 275 7.47 -16.39 4.34
C VAL A 275 6.41 -17.02 5.23
N ALA A 276 6.42 -16.73 6.53
CA ALA A 276 5.38 -17.19 7.47
C ALA A 276 3.99 -16.71 7.05
N ASN A 277 3.83 -15.44 6.69
CA ASN A 277 2.56 -14.88 6.23
C ASN A 277 2.11 -15.47 4.88
N MET A 278 3.05 -15.79 3.99
CA MET A 278 2.76 -16.45 2.71
C MET A 278 2.12 -17.82 2.95
N ILE A 279 2.71 -18.63 3.82
CA ILE A 279 2.21 -19.97 4.16
C ILE A 279 0.90 -19.90 4.94
N LEU A 280 0.82 -18.99 5.91
CA LEU A 280 -0.34 -18.88 6.78
C LEU A 280 -1.61 -18.47 6.03
N GLY A 281 -1.51 -17.50 5.10
CA GLY A 281 -2.74 -16.97 4.53
C GLY A 281 -2.64 -16.33 3.14
N ARG A 282 -1.61 -16.62 2.34
CA ARG A 282 -1.43 -15.98 1.03
C ARG A 282 -1.28 -16.94 -0.13
N ILE A 283 -0.64 -18.09 0.07
CA ILE A 283 -0.40 -19.06 -1.00
C ILE A 283 -1.71 -19.75 -1.41
N GLY A 284 -1.88 -20.00 -2.71
CA GLY A 284 -3.09 -20.62 -3.23
C GLY A 284 -4.36 -19.81 -2.92
N ILE A 285 -5.36 -20.45 -2.32
CA ILE A 285 -6.63 -19.80 -1.97
C ILE A 285 -6.67 -19.46 -0.47
N GLY A 286 -5.66 -18.77 0.02
CA GLY A 286 -5.59 -18.26 1.39
C GLY A 286 -4.74 -19.08 2.35
N GLY A 287 -3.80 -19.88 1.85
CA GLY A 287 -2.86 -20.66 2.66
C GLY A 287 -3.55 -21.60 3.64
N ARG A 288 -2.90 -21.88 4.78
CA ARG A 288 -3.48 -22.72 5.84
C ARG A 288 -4.81 -22.21 6.38
N LEU A 289 -4.95 -20.87 6.51
CA LEU A 289 -6.21 -20.28 6.96
C LEU A 289 -7.33 -20.55 5.96
N GLY A 290 -7.06 -20.44 4.65
CA GLY A 290 -8.03 -20.78 3.61
C GLY A 290 -8.41 -22.26 3.65
N GLU A 291 -7.44 -23.15 3.78
CA GLU A 291 -7.68 -24.58 3.87
C GLU A 291 -8.51 -24.94 5.11
N ARG A 292 -8.09 -24.50 6.30
CA ARG A 292 -8.72 -24.88 7.58
C ARG A 292 -10.07 -24.24 7.81
N VAL A 293 -10.21 -22.95 7.50
CA VAL A 293 -11.42 -22.19 7.86
C VAL A 293 -12.47 -22.24 6.75
N ARG A 294 -12.01 -22.19 5.49
CA ARG A 294 -12.90 -22.17 4.32
C ARG A 294 -13.17 -23.58 3.77
N GLU A 295 -12.10 -24.32 3.38
CA GLU A 295 -12.25 -25.60 2.67
C GLU A 295 -12.74 -26.72 3.61
N GLU A 296 -12.07 -26.94 4.73
CA GLU A 296 -12.38 -28.07 5.64
C GLU A 296 -13.66 -27.81 6.47
N GLN A 297 -13.85 -26.58 6.96
CA GLN A 297 -14.93 -26.27 7.90
C GLN A 297 -16.11 -25.52 7.26
N GLY A 298 -15.96 -24.99 6.04
CA GLY A 298 -17.01 -24.25 5.34
C GLY A 298 -17.50 -22.98 6.07
N LEU A 299 -16.64 -22.36 6.90
CA LEU A 299 -17.05 -21.25 7.77
C LEU A 299 -16.95 -19.88 7.06
N ALA A 300 -16.12 -19.75 6.06
CA ALA A 300 -15.82 -18.48 5.41
C ALA A 300 -15.92 -18.56 3.89
N TYR A 301 -16.34 -17.47 3.26
CA TYR A 301 -16.27 -17.30 1.80
C TYR A 301 -14.84 -16.98 1.34
N SER A 302 -14.12 -16.22 2.17
CA SER A 302 -12.71 -15.89 2.00
C SER A 302 -12.03 -15.92 3.35
N CYS A 303 -10.79 -16.41 3.38
CA CYS A 303 -9.95 -16.35 4.57
C CYS A 303 -8.49 -16.22 4.14
N GLY A 304 -7.71 -15.45 4.88
CA GLY A 304 -6.30 -15.25 4.57
C GLY A 304 -5.62 -14.37 5.61
N SER A 305 -4.35 -14.03 5.35
CA SER A 305 -3.58 -13.15 6.22
C SER A 305 -2.88 -12.02 5.47
N SER A 306 -2.53 -10.96 6.18
CA SER A 306 -1.72 -9.85 5.68
C SER A 306 -0.70 -9.42 6.74
N LEU A 307 0.49 -9.09 6.29
CA LEU A 307 1.53 -8.45 7.07
C LEU A 307 1.73 -7.03 6.52
N ASP A 308 1.26 -6.03 7.26
CA ASP A 308 1.38 -4.61 6.89
C ASP A 308 2.72 -4.08 7.43
N ALA A 309 3.80 -4.37 6.70
CA ALA A 309 5.16 -3.98 7.06
C ALA A 309 5.66 -2.90 6.09
N ASP A 310 5.67 -1.65 6.54
CA ASP A 310 6.14 -0.48 5.79
C ASP A 310 7.23 0.25 6.60
N LEU A 311 7.37 1.56 6.48
CA LEU A 311 8.32 2.36 7.25
C LEU A 311 8.06 2.34 8.77
N GLY A 312 6.92 1.85 9.18
CA GLY A 312 6.58 1.55 10.58
C GLY A 312 5.87 0.21 10.68
N ALA A 313 5.84 -0.36 11.88
CA ALA A 313 5.17 -1.61 12.15
C ALA A 313 3.65 -1.45 12.09
N GLY A 314 3.02 -2.07 11.10
CA GLY A 314 1.58 -2.18 10.95
C GLY A 314 1.02 -3.47 11.58
N PRO A 315 -0.27 -3.79 11.35
CA PRO A 315 -0.85 -5.04 11.80
C PRO A 315 -0.29 -6.27 11.05
N TRP A 316 -0.12 -7.38 11.76
CA TRP A 316 -0.15 -8.71 11.16
C TRP A 316 -1.52 -9.30 11.47
N ALA A 317 -2.33 -9.48 10.42
CA ALA A 317 -3.74 -9.79 10.57
C ALA A 317 -4.15 -11.06 9.83
N ALA A 318 -5.10 -11.80 10.39
CA ALA A 318 -5.90 -12.81 9.71
C ALA A 318 -7.31 -12.24 9.50
N MET A 319 -7.85 -12.41 8.29
CA MET A 319 -9.13 -11.83 7.88
C MET A 319 -10.02 -12.90 7.27
N ALA A 320 -11.32 -12.83 7.56
CA ALA A 320 -12.30 -13.74 6.97
C ALA A 320 -13.66 -13.03 6.74
N GLY A 321 -14.29 -13.33 5.60
CA GLY A 321 -15.67 -12.99 5.33
C GLY A 321 -16.57 -14.20 5.64
N VAL A 322 -17.45 -14.09 6.63
CA VAL A 322 -18.19 -15.23 7.17
C VAL A 322 -19.69 -14.99 7.19
N ASN A 323 -20.48 -16.05 7.21
CA ASN A 323 -21.90 -15.95 7.56
C ASN A 323 -22.03 -15.48 9.01
N PRO A 324 -22.91 -14.53 9.34
CA PRO A 324 -23.09 -14.03 10.71
C PRO A 324 -23.28 -15.11 11.77
N THR A 325 -23.93 -16.23 11.43
CA THR A 325 -24.13 -17.37 12.34
C THR A 325 -22.84 -18.17 12.64
N HIS A 326 -21.79 -18.00 11.86
CA HIS A 326 -20.52 -18.72 11.97
C HIS A 326 -19.38 -17.93 12.61
N VAL A 327 -19.60 -16.67 12.98
CA VAL A 327 -18.57 -15.73 13.47
C VAL A 327 -17.72 -16.33 14.58
N GLU A 328 -18.35 -16.86 15.65
CA GLU A 328 -17.60 -17.41 16.81
C GLU A 328 -16.76 -18.64 16.44
N ARG A 329 -17.32 -19.49 15.58
CA ARG A 329 -16.62 -20.68 15.11
C ARG A 329 -15.44 -20.31 14.21
N ALA A 330 -15.61 -19.32 13.34
CA ALA A 330 -14.54 -18.83 12.48
C ALA A 330 -13.40 -18.18 13.28
N ILE A 331 -13.74 -17.35 14.28
CA ILE A 331 -12.73 -16.77 15.19
C ILE A 331 -11.95 -17.86 15.91
N ALA A 332 -12.64 -18.85 16.46
CA ALA A 332 -12.01 -19.97 17.17
C ALA A 332 -11.09 -20.78 16.23
N ALA A 333 -11.53 -21.04 14.98
CA ALA A 333 -10.74 -21.76 13.98
C ALA A 333 -9.49 -20.97 13.56
N ILE A 334 -9.61 -19.66 13.32
CA ILE A 334 -8.48 -18.77 13.00
C ILE A 334 -7.45 -18.79 14.12
N ILE A 335 -7.88 -18.62 15.37
CA ILE A 335 -6.99 -18.61 16.54
C ILE A 335 -6.31 -19.98 16.71
N ALA A 336 -7.06 -21.07 16.52
CA ALA A 336 -6.51 -22.41 16.63
C ALA A 336 -5.42 -22.67 15.57
N GLU A 337 -5.65 -22.28 14.30
CA GLU A 337 -4.66 -22.44 13.24
C GLU A 337 -3.42 -21.58 13.48
N ILE A 338 -3.58 -20.31 13.89
CA ILE A 338 -2.46 -19.45 14.23
C ILE A 338 -1.62 -20.04 15.37
N LYS A 339 -2.25 -20.54 16.43
CA LYS A 339 -1.55 -21.18 17.55
C LYS A 339 -0.85 -22.46 17.12
N GLN A 340 -1.50 -23.28 16.30
CA GLN A 340 -0.90 -24.49 15.75
C GLN A 340 0.30 -24.17 14.86
N PHE A 341 0.16 -23.19 13.95
CA PHE A 341 1.27 -22.75 13.10
C PHE A 341 2.47 -22.24 13.91
N ALA A 342 2.23 -21.45 14.94
CA ALA A 342 3.30 -20.97 15.81
C ALA A 342 3.96 -22.08 16.65
N ALA A 343 3.23 -23.13 16.99
CA ALA A 343 3.76 -24.27 17.77
C ALA A 343 4.56 -25.24 16.89
N GLU A 344 4.01 -25.62 15.74
CA GLU A 344 4.52 -26.70 14.88
C GLU A 344 5.37 -26.19 13.71
N GLY A 345 5.10 -24.96 13.23
CA GLY A 345 5.72 -24.38 12.04
C GLY A 345 5.20 -24.99 10.73
N PRO A 346 5.82 -24.60 9.59
CA PRO A 346 5.48 -25.17 8.30
C PRO A 346 6.03 -26.58 8.12
N THR A 347 5.41 -27.34 7.23
CA THR A 347 6.00 -28.54 6.65
C THR A 347 7.10 -28.17 5.67
N GLU A 348 7.97 -29.13 5.32
CA GLU A 348 9.00 -28.95 4.28
C GLU A 348 8.39 -28.56 2.92
N GLN A 349 7.23 -29.14 2.59
CA GLN A 349 6.56 -28.86 1.34
C GLN A 349 5.99 -27.43 1.30
N GLU A 350 5.32 -26.99 2.36
CA GLU A 350 4.79 -25.61 2.44
C GLU A 350 5.90 -24.56 2.37
N LEU A 351 7.05 -24.85 2.98
CA LEU A 351 8.21 -23.96 2.91
C LEU A 351 8.77 -23.87 1.49
N ALA A 352 8.92 -25.04 0.82
CA ALA A 352 9.37 -25.10 -0.57
C ALA A 352 8.41 -24.38 -1.51
N ASP A 353 7.11 -24.61 -1.37
CA ASP A 353 6.07 -23.98 -2.19
C ASP A 353 6.05 -22.44 -1.99
N ALA A 354 6.23 -21.96 -0.75
CA ALA A 354 6.32 -20.54 -0.45
C ALA A 354 7.58 -19.91 -1.08
N HIS A 355 8.74 -20.56 -1.00
CA HIS A 355 9.95 -20.10 -1.65
C HIS A 355 9.79 -19.99 -3.17
N ASP A 356 9.22 -21.00 -3.80
CA ASP A 356 9.04 -21.03 -5.26
C ASP A 356 7.99 -20.00 -5.69
N PHE A 357 6.89 -19.87 -4.96
CA PHE A 357 5.87 -18.87 -5.26
C PHE A 357 6.43 -17.45 -5.12
N MET A 358 7.12 -17.13 -4.02
CA MET A 358 7.64 -15.78 -3.77
C MET A 358 8.73 -15.40 -4.79
N THR A 359 9.61 -16.33 -5.13
CA THR A 359 10.67 -16.07 -6.11
C THR A 359 10.13 -16.00 -7.53
N GLY A 360 9.16 -16.84 -7.88
CA GLY A 360 8.50 -16.84 -9.19
C GLY A 360 7.63 -15.62 -9.41
N SER A 361 6.85 -15.20 -8.41
CA SER A 361 5.98 -14.04 -8.52
C SER A 361 6.76 -12.73 -8.70
N LEU A 362 7.95 -12.61 -8.11
CA LEU A 362 8.82 -11.46 -8.38
C LEU A 362 9.21 -11.39 -9.87
N ALA A 363 9.60 -12.52 -10.47
CA ALA A 363 9.97 -12.54 -11.87
C ALA A 363 8.80 -12.12 -12.80
N ILE A 364 7.59 -12.57 -12.48
CA ILE A 364 6.36 -12.17 -13.20
C ILE A 364 6.07 -10.68 -12.99
N SER A 365 6.25 -10.16 -11.77
CA SER A 365 6.01 -8.74 -11.48
C SER A 365 6.93 -7.78 -12.26
N LEU A 366 8.02 -8.27 -12.85
CA LEU A 366 8.95 -7.47 -13.64
C LEU A 366 8.67 -7.51 -15.16
N GLU A 367 7.50 -7.96 -15.58
CA GLU A 367 7.14 -8.01 -17.00
C GLU A 367 6.66 -6.67 -17.57
N THR A 368 6.12 -5.79 -16.74
CA THR A 368 5.57 -4.50 -17.18
C THR A 368 6.43 -3.31 -16.72
N ASN A 369 6.45 -2.24 -17.51
CA ASN A 369 7.12 -1.00 -17.14
C ASN A 369 6.62 -0.45 -15.80
N ASP A 370 5.31 -0.52 -15.55
CA ASP A 370 4.68 -0.08 -14.30
C ASP A 370 5.21 -0.83 -13.09
N SER A 371 5.26 -2.15 -13.18
CA SER A 371 5.73 -2.99 -12.08
C SER A 371 7.23 -2.84 -11.84
N ILE A 372 8.02 -2.65 -12.91
CA ILE A 372 9.44 -2.34 -12.79
C ILE A 372 9.62 -0.98 -12.08
N ALA A 373 8.88 0.05 -12.49
CA ALA A 373 8.95 1.37 -11.87
C ALA A 373 8.55 1.34 -10.40
N GLY A 374 7.46 0.63 -10.07
CA GLY A 374 7.03 0.42 -8.68
C GLY A 374 8.09 -0.33 -7.84
N THR A 375 8.72 -1.35 -8.42
CA THR A 375 9.81 -2.10 -7.76
C THR A 375 11.02 -1.21 -7.48
N LEU A 376 11.42 -0.37 -8.45
CA LEU A 376 12.50 0.60 -8.28
C LEU A 376 12.21 1.58 -7.15
N LEU A 377 10.98 2.13 -7.06
CA LEU A 377 10.57 2.99 -5.96
C LEU A 377 10.64 2.26 -4.61
N GLY A 378 10.19 1.00 -4.54
CA GLY A 378 10.30 0.18 -3.33
C GLY A 378 11.75 -0.06 -2.91
N ILE A 379 12.64 -0.35 -3.87
CA ILE A 379 14.07 -0.51 -3.64
C ILE A 379 14.69 0.75 -3.03
N GLU A 380 14.36 1.92 -3.59
CA GLU A 380 14.87 3.21 -3.07
C GLU A 380 14.26 3.54 -1.71
N ARG A 381 12.94 3.36 -1.53
CA ARG A 381 12.22 3.66 -0.29
C ARG A 381 12.79 2.91 0.91
N TYR A 382 13.14 1.63 0.71
CA TYR A 382 13.63 0.75 1.77
C TYR A 382 15.16 0.56 1.73
N HIS A 383 15.89 1.32 0.92
CA HIS A 383 17.35 1.28 0.79
C HIS A 383 17.91 -0.12 0.51
N LEU A 384 17.25 -0.89 -0.37
CA LEU A 384 17.59 -2.28 -0.63
C LEU A 384 18.78 -2.48 -1.58
N GLY A 385 19.19 -1.44 -2.32
CA GLY A 385 20.20 -1.51 -3.37
C GLY A 385 19.65 -2.03 -4.70
N LEU A 386 20.20 -1.55 -5.82
CA LEU A 386 19.70 -1.92 -7.16
C LEU A 386 19.92 -3.40 -7.50
N ASP A 387 20.81 -4.08 -6.78
CA ASP A 387 21.06 -5.52 -6.87
C ASP A 387 20.02 -6.37 -6.11
N TYR A 388 19.05 -5.74 -5.47
CA TYR A 388 18.06 -6.42 -4.63
C TYR A 388 17.31 -7.53 -5.36
N VAL A 389 16.87 -7.28 -6.58
CA VAL A 389 16.11 -8.27 -7.37
C VAL A 389 16.93 -9.53 -7.63
N GLU A 390 18.24 -9.39 -7.86
CA GLU A 390 19.15 -10.52 -8.06
C GLU A 390 19.38 -11.30 -6.76
N ARG A 391 19.45 -10.60 -5.64
CA ARG A 391 19.66 -11.20 -4.31
C ARG A 391 18.38 -11.82 -3.72
N TYR A 392 17.20 -11.30 -4.09
CA TYR A 392 15.93 -11.69 -3.48
C TYR A 392 15.68 -13.21 -3.49
N PRO A 393 15.88 -13.95 -4.60
CA PRO A 393 15.70 -15.40 -4.57
C PRO A 393 16.61 -16.12 -3.57
N SER A 394 17.85 -15.65 -3.40
CA SER A 394 18.77 -16.21 -2.42
C SER A 394 18.35 -15.86 -1.00
N ILE A 395 17.87 -14.63 -0.76
CA ILE A 395 17.37 -14.21 0.54
C ILE A 395 16.17 -15.08 0.93
N ILE A 396 15.17 -15.23 0.06
CA ILE A 396 13.96 -16.02 0.37
C ILE A 396 14.32 -17.49 0.60
N ARG A 397 15.15 -18.10 -0.27
CA ARG A 397 15.53 -19.50 -0.11
C ARG A 397 16.44 -19.79 1.09
N SER A 398 17.08 -18.76 1.66
CA SER A 398 17.87 -18.89 2.88
C SER A 398 17.02 -18.92 4.16
N ILE A 399 15.74 -18.56 4.06
CA ILE A 399 14.84 -18.63 5.23
C ILE A 399 14.48 -20.07 5.49
N ASP A 400 14.94 -20.60 6.60
CA ASP A 400 14.67 -21.97 7.00
C ASP A 400 13.41 -22.10 7.88
N ARG A 401 13.05 -23.35 8.18
CA ARG A 401 11.89 -23.67 8.99
C ARG A 401 12.00 -23.11 10.41
N GLU A 402 13.18 -23.11 11.00
CA GLU A 402 13.43 -22.64 12.37
C GLU A 402 13.18 -21.13 12.45
N GLN A 403 13.67 -20.37 11.49
CA GLN A 403 13.42 -18.93 11.39
C GLN A 403 11.93 -18.59 11.24
N VAL A 404 11.18 -19.38 10.46
CA VAL A 404 9.72 -19.21 10.32
C VAL A 404 9.00 -19.50 11.63
N VAL A 405 9.39 -20.56 12.35
CA VAL A 405 8.83 -20.91 13.67
C VAL A 405 9.14 -19.82 14.69
N ASP A 406 10.36 -19.31 14.70
CA ASP A 406 10.80 -18.31 15.67
C ASP A 406 10.01 -16.99 15.52
N VAL A 407 9.80 -16.51 14.28
CA VAL A 407 8.99 -15.31 14.06
C VAL A 407 7.51 -15.56 14.37
N ALA A 408 6.96 -16.73 14.00
CA ALA A 408 5.59 -17.07 14.34
C ALA A 408 5.39 -17.11 15.86
N ARG A 409 6.31 -17.69 16.61
CA ARG A 409 6.28 -17.70 18.09
C ARG A 409 6.40 -16.31 18.68
N ARG A 410 7.28 -15.48 18.14
CA ARG A 410 7.55 -14.13 18.67
C ARG A 410 6.38 -13.19 18.46
N TYR A 411 5.73 -13.23 17.30
CA TYR A 411 4.70 -12.27 16.92
C TYR A 411 3.28 -12.82 17.04
N LEU A 412 3.04 -14.11 16.75
CA LEU A 412 1.70 -14.68 16.67
C LEU A 412 1.29 -15.50 17.90
N ALA A 413 2.26 -16.11 18.63
CA ALA A 413 1.97 -16.91 19.82
C ALA A 413 1.76 -16.01 21.05
N THR A 414 0.77 -15.13 21.00
CA THR A 414 0.43 -14.22 22.09
C THR A 414 -1.04 -14.36 22.46
N ASP A 415 -1.36 -14.13 23.74
CA ASP A 415 -2.73 -14.01 24.20
C ASP A 415 -3.23 -12.53 24.11
N ASN A 416 -2.35 -11.60 23.79
CA ASN A 416 -2.68 -10.18 23.62
C ASN A 416 -2.85 -9.87 22.13
N TYR A 417 -4.09 -9.89 21.66
CA TYR A 417 -4.47 -9.63 20.28
C TYR A 417 -5.79 -8.85 20.21
N VAL A 418 -6.09 -8.33 19.04
CA VAL A 418 -7.35 -7.63 18.77
C VAL A 418 -8.20 -8.48 17.84
N VAL A 419 -9.49 -8.62 18.16
CA VAL A 419 -10.50 -9.18 17.27
C VAL A 419 -11.53 -8.10 16.99
N VAL A 420 -11.74 -7.82 15.72
CA VAL A 420 -12.82 -6.94 15.27
C VAL A 420 -13.74 -7.71 14.36
N THR A 421 -15.03 -7.52 14.57
CA THR A 421 -16.06 -8.02 13.66
C THR A 421 -16.93 -6.85 13.17
N ALA A 422 -17.34 -6.86 11.91
CA ALA A 422 -18.26 -5.87 11.37
C ALA A 422 -19.31 -6.56 10.49
N GLY A 423 -20.57 -6.34 10.82
CA GLY A 423 -21.70 -7.01 10.16
C GLY A 423 -23.02 -6.77 10.87
N PRO A 424 -24.06 -7.59 10.65
CA PRO A 424 -25.36 -7.44 11.31
C PRO A 424 -25.23 -7.42 12.83
N ALA A 425 -26.16 -6.79 13.52
CA ALA A 425 -26.19 -6.80 14.99
C ALA A 425 -26.25 -8.24 15.52
N VAL A 426 -25.47 -8.52 16.59
CA VAL A 426 -25.48 -9.84 17.23
C VAL A 426 -26.84 -10.05 17.91
N GLY A 427 -27.65 -10.97 17.39
CA GLY A 427 -28.98 -11.29 17.93
C GLY A 427 -30.17 -11.03 16.98
N GLU A 428 -29.94 -10.46 15.81
CA GLU A 428 -30.97 -10.44 14.75
C GLU A 428 -30.97 -11.78 14.00
N GLU A 429 -31.79 -12.72 14.44
CA GLU A 429 -32.15 -13.86 13.62
C GLU A 429 -32.84 -13.34 12.35
N HIS A 430 -32.25 -13.58 11.19
CA HIS A 430 -32.97 -13.40 9.93
C HIS A 430 -34.16 -14.37 9.94
N ASN A 431 -35.33 -13.85 10.27
CA ASN A 431 -36.60 -14.50 9.92
C ASN A 431 -36.67 -14.53 8.37
N GLU A 432 -36.14 -15.59 7.77
CA GLU A 432 -36.53 -15.95 6.41
C GLU A 432 -38.05 -16.09 6.40
N HIS A 433 -38.70 -15.09 5.89
CA HIS A 433 -40.15 -15.20 5.56
C HIS A 433 -40.32 -16.30 4.52
N SER A 434 -40.69 -17.47 5.02
CA SER A 434 -41.43 -18.45 4.27
C SER A 434 -42.74 -17.79 3.76
N ASN A 435 -42.73 -17.30 2.53
CA ASN A 435 -43.94 -17.08 1.76
C ASN A 435 -44.07 -18.26 0.81
N GLY A 436 -45.07 -19.11 1.16
CA GLY A 436 -45.59 -20.20 0.32
C GLY A 436 -46.30 -19.71 -0.93
#